data_829e5c210145111c85b777f888b37752
#
_entry.id   829e5c210145111c85b777f888b37752
#
_cell.length_a   1.000
_cell.length_b   1.000
_cell.length_c   1.000
_cell.angle_alpha   90.00
_cell.angle_beta   90.00
_cell.angle_gamma   90.00
#
_symmetry.space_group_name_H-M   'P 1'
#
loop_
_entity.id
_entity.type
_entity.pdbx_description
1 polymer ?
#
loop_
_entity_poly.entity_id
_entity_poly.type
_entity_poly.pdbx_seq_one_letter_code
_entity_poly.pdbx_strand_id
1 'polypeptide(L)' 'MISKELLDILCCPETKADLVLDGNKLVSTDKKTRRRYRIEDDIPVMLIDESEQLTMDEWKEIMKKHGKPTD' A
#
# COMPACT_ATOMS: atom_id res chain seq x y z
N MET A 1 7.21 -10.20 10.11
CA MET A 1 5.99 -10.08 9.30
C MET A 1 4.97 -9.20 10.01
N ILE A 2 4.36 -8.28 9.30
CA ILE A 2 3.36 -7.38 9.89
C ILE A 2 2.10 -8.15 10.23
N SER A 3 1.57 -7.97 11.43
CA SER A 3 0.32 -8.62 11.82
C SER A 3 -0.86 -7.97 11.10
N LYS A 4 -1.92 -8.75 10.94
CA LYS A 4 -3.13 -8.25 10.32
C LYS A 4 -3.76 -7.13 11.15
N GLU A 5 -3.64 -7.23 12.48
CA GLU A 5 -4.15 -6.20 13.36
C GLU A 5 -3.46 -4.87 13.14
N LEU A 6 -2.14 -4.89 12.96
CA LEU A 6 -1.38 -3.70 12.66
C LEU A 6 -1.77 -3.14 11.31
N LEU A 7 -1.95 -4.03 10.33
CA LEU A 7 -2.34 -3.62 8.98
C LEU A 7 -3.70 -2.92 8.96
N ASP A 8 -4.63 -3.39 9.80
CA ASP A 8 -5.98 -2.82 9.86
C ASP A 8 -5.98 -1.37 10.37
N ILE A 9 -5.00 -0.99 11.18
CA ILE A 9 -4.93 0.38 11.71
C ILE A 9 -3.99 1.27 10.91
N LEU A 10 -3.24 0.72 9.97
CA LEU A 10 -2.36 1.52 9.11
C LEU A 10 -3.14 2.10 7.95
N CYS A 11 -2.77 3.33 7.59
CA CYS A 11 -3.34 3.97 6.41
C CYS A 11 -2.27 4.79 5.72
N CYS A 12 -2.52 5.16 4.47
CA CYS A 12 -1.59 5.99 3.71
C CYS A 12 -1.46 7.35 4.39
N PRO A 13 -0.24 7.79 4.74
CA PRO A 13 -0.07 9.08 5.44
C PRO A 13 -0.46 10.28 4.59
N GLU A 14 -0.51 10.12 3.27
CA GLU A 14 -0.89 11.22 2.38
C GLU A 14 -2.39 11.34 2.20
N THR A 15 -3.08 10.22 1.99
CA THR A 15 -4.50 10.22 1.63
C THR A 15 -5.39 9.57 2.67
N LYS A 16 -4.81 8.91 3.66
CA LYS A 16 -5.49 8.12 4.68
C LYS A 16 -6.29 6.95 4.09
N ALA A 17 -5.96 6.55 2.87
CA ALA A 17 -6.57 5.39 2.25
C ALA A 17 -6.06 4.10 2.90
N ASP A 18 -6.86 3.06 2.84
CA ASP A 18 -6.45 1.75 3.35
C ASP A 18 -5.24 1.22 2.59
N LEU A 19 -4.48 0.38 3.24
CA LEU A 19 -3.31 -0.25 2.64
C LEU A 19 -3.54 -1.75 2.49
N VAL A 20 -2.99 -2.33 1.43
CA VAL A 20 -2.97 -3.78 1.25
C VAL A 20 -1.53 -4.27 1.32
N LEU A 21 -1.35 -5.42 1.94
CA LEU A 21 -0.05 -6.05 2.04
C LEU A 21 0.20 -6.88 0.78
N ASP A 22 1.15 -6.45 -0.03
CA ASP A 22 1.53 -7.14 -1.26
C ASP A 22 2.97 -7.64 -1.12
N GLY A 23 3.12 -8.93 -0.79
CA GLY A 23 4.43 -9.50 -0.52
C GLY A 23 5.09 -8.80 0.66
N ASN A 24 6.16 -8.07 0.40
CA ASN A 24 6.91 -7.35 1.43
C ASN A 24 6.70 -5.84 1.31
N LYS A 25 5.59 -5.42 0.73
CA LYS A 25 5.28 -4.01 0.51
C LYS A 25 3.84 -3.71 0.90
N LEU A 26 3.59 -2.46 1.24
CA LEU A 26 2.25 -1.96 1.51
C LEU A 26 1.83 -1.05 0.37
N VAL A 27 0.65 -1.28 -0.18
CA VAL A 27 0.17 -0.53 -1.33
C VAL A 27 -1.10 0.22 -0.97
N SER A 28 -1.12 1.51 -1.26
CA SER A 28 -2.30 2.33 -1.01
C SER A 28 -3.43 1.96 -1.97
N THR A 29 -4.65 1.94 -1.44
CA THR A 29 -5.82 1.69 -2.26
C THR A 29 -6.30 2.94 -2.99
N ASP A 30 -5.61 4.06 -2.81
CA ASP A 30 -5.97 5.30 -3.48
C ASP A 30 -5.51 5.29 -4.94
N LYS A 31 -6.48 5.40 -5.84
CA LYS A 31 -6.23 5.39 -7.27
C LYS A 31 -5.42 6.59 -7.75
N LYS A 32 -5.56 7.73 -7.08
CA LYS A 32 -4.90 8.97 -7.51
C LYS A 32 -3.41 8.97 -7.18
N THR A 33 -3.03 8.50 -6.01
CA THR A 33 -1.64 8.54 -5.57
C THR A 33 -0.91 7.25 -5.83
N ARG A 34 -1.58 6.11 -5.69
CA ARG A 34 -1.02 4.79 -6.01
C ARG A 34 0.36 4.57 -5.39
N ARG A 35 0.49 4.90 -4.10
CA ARG A 35 1.78 4.79 -3.43
C ARG A 35 2.03 3.39 -2.91
N ARG A 36 3.31 2.99 -2.96
CA ARG A 36 3.75 1.72 -2.42
C ARG A 36 4.86 1.98 -1.40
N TYR A 37 4.63 1.51 -0.18
CA TYR A 37 5.57 1.68 0.92
C TYR A 37 6.30 0.38 1.18
N ARG A 38 7.60 0.48 1.48
CA ARG A 38 8.39 -0.71 1.76
C ARG A 38 8.31 -1.06 3.24
N ILE A 39 8.67 -2.31 3.53
CA ILE A 39 8.75 -2.81 4.89
C ILE A 39 10.19 -3.25 5.12
N GLU A 40 10.85 -2.70 6.13
CA GLU A 40 12.21 -3.07 6.51
C GLU A 40 12.21 -3.66 7.91
N ASP A 41 12.77 -4.87 8.07
CA ASP A 41 12.85 -5.56 9.36
C ASP A 41 11.50 -5.58 10.08
N ASP A 42 10.44 -5.90 9.33
CA ASP A 42 9.05 -5.95 9.81
C ASP A 42 8.52 -4.59 10.26
N ILE A 43 9.20 -3.50 9.90
CA ILE A 43 8.79 -2.15 10.23
C ILE A 43 8.36 -1.43 8.95
N PRO A 44 7.09 -0.97 8.87
CA PRO A 44 6.65 -0.25 7.68
C PRO A 44 7.31 1.13 7.61
N VAL A 45 7.87 1.44 6.46
CA VAL A 45 8.45 2.77 6.22
C VAL A 45 7.37 3.64 5.60
N MET A 46 6.66 4.38 6.45
CA MET A 46 5.49 5.16 6.04
C MET A 46 5.85 6.61 5.72
N LEU A 47 6.94 6.79 4.99
CA LEU A 47 7.39 8.11 4.57
C LEU A 47 7.07 8.32 3.10
N ILE A 48 6.36 9.39 2.79
CA ILE A 48 5.96 9.68 1.41
C ILE A 48 7.19 9.81 0.52
N ASP A 49 8.25 10.45 1.02
CA ASP A 49 9.48 10.62 0.26
C ASP A 49 10.19 9.31 -0.06
N GLU A 50 9.94 8.29 0.74
CA GLU A 50 10.54 6.96 0.55
C GLU A 50 9.60 6.00 -0.20
N SER A 51 8.40 6.45 -0.52
CA SER A 51 7.42 5.64 -1.20
C SER A 51 7.65 5.67 -2.71
N GLU A 52 7.12 4.66 -3.40
CA GLU A 52 7.14 4.61 -4.85
C GLU A 52 5.75 4.92 -5.37
N GLN A 53 5.67 5.64 -6.48
CA GLN A 53 4.41 5.84 -7.15
C GLN A 53 4.28 4.82 -8.26
N LEU A 54 3.23 4.00 -8.17
CA LEU A 54 2.98 2.95 -9.15
C LEU A 54 2.34 3.51 -10.41
N THR A 55 2.55 2.83 -11.53
CA THR A 55 1.78 3.12 -12.74
C THR A 55 0.36 2.62 -12.53
N MET A 56 -0.56 3.13 -13.33
CA MET A 56 -1.95 2.70 -13.24
C MET A 56 -2.09 1.18 -13.48
N ASP A 57 -1.33 0.65 -14.41
CA ASP A 57 -1.38 -0.77 -14.73
C ASP A 57 -0.88 -1.63 -13.57
N GLU A 58 0.24 -1.26 -12.98
CA GLU A 58 0.79 -1.99 -11.83
C GLU A 58 -0.17 -1.94 -10.65
N TRP A 59 -0.72 -0.76 -10.37
CA TRP A 59 -1.64 -0.58 -9.26
C TRP A 59 -2.90 -1.42 -9.45
N LYS A 60 -3.45 -1.42 -10.66
CA LYS A 60 -4.66 -2.19 -10.96
C LYS A 60 -4.43 -3.69 -10.80
N GLU A 61 -3.28 -4.18 -11.23
CA GLU A 61 -2.94 -5.59 -11.07
C GLU A 61 -2.88 -5.98 -9.60
N ILE A 62 -2.25 -5.14 -8.78
CA ILE A 62 -2.13 -5.40 -7.35
C ILE A 62 -3.51 -5.38 -6.70
N MET A 63 -4.32 -4.38 -7.00
CA MET A 63 -5.67 -4.28 -6.44
C MET A 63 -6.52 -5.48 -6.85
N LYS A 64 -6.44 -5.87 -8.11
CA LYS A 64 -7.18 -7.02 -8.62
C LYS A 64 -6.75 -8.30 -7.93
N LYS A 65 -5.45 -8.46 -7.72
CA LYS A 65 -4.89 -9.62 -7.02
C LYS A 65 -5.43 -9.73 -5.60
N HIS A 66 -5.67 -8.60 -4.95
CA HIS A 66 -6.16 -8.56 -3.58
C HIS A 66 -7.69 -8.38 -3.48
N GLY A 67 -8.38 -8.43 -4.61
CA GLY A 67 -9.84 -8.32 -4.63
C GLY A 67 -10.35 -6.92 -4.31
N LYS A 68 -9.55 -5.89 -4.56
CA LYS A 68 -9.95 -4.52 -4.31
C LYS A 68 -10.50 -3.86 -5.57
N PRO A 69 -11.39 -2.88 -5.43
CA PRO A 69 -11.90 -2.16 -6.61
C PRO A 69 -10.80 -1.34 -7.27
N THR A 70 -10.86 -1.26 -8.60
CA THR A 70 -9.88 -0.52 -9.38
C THR A 70 -10.46 0.73 -10.04
N ASP A 71 -11.66 1.05 -9.73
CA ASP A 71 -12.35 2.23 -10.27
C ASP A 71 -12.08 3.50 -9.47
#